data_4655f3ff5d0eaf9828253b6a044524b7
#
_entry.id   4655f3ff5d0eaf9828253b6a044524b7
#
_cell.length_a   1.000
_cell.length_b   1.000
_cell.length_c   1.000
_cell.angle_alpha   90.00
_cell.angle_beta   90.00
_cell.angle_gamma   90.00
#
_symmetry.space_group_name_H-M   'P 1'
#
loop_
_entity.id
_entity.type
_entity.pdbx_description
1 polymer ?
#
loop_
_entity_poly.entity_id
_entity_poly.type
_entity_poly.pdbx_seq_one_letter_code
_entity_poly.pdbx_strand_id
1 'polypeptide(L)'
;MSDPNALDQAALAPYLEARVPGFHELLGIEKFKSGQSNPTYLLTARSGRYVLRAKPPGQLLKSAHQVDREYRVMRALAATAVPVPRVLHLSDEGSPIGRMFYVMDFVEGRIFWDPALPEASGNAERAAVYDAMNATLAALHAVDVEAAGLGGFGRPGSYFERQLARWTSQYRASETGAVADMDRLIAWLEANMPADDGRVSLAHGDYRLDNLIFAAEEPRIVAVLDWELSTLGHSFADLAYQCMQWRLPHSSGFRGLGGIDRAALGLPSEEDYVAAYCRRRGLSGIGGWTFFLAFSFFRLAAICQGVYRRALDGNASNPERAQTYGEAVTLLSGLACNLIDETA
;
A
#
# COMPACT_ATOMS: atom_id res chain seq x y z
N MET A 1 14.54 7.37 -29.17
CA MET A 1 13.59 6.27 -28.88
C MET A 1 12.38 6.90 -28.21
N SER A 2 11.15 6.68 -28.73
CA SER A 2 9.92 7.16 -28.09
C SER A 2 9.74 6.50 -26.72
N ASP A 3 9.29 7.27 -25.73
CA ASP A 3 8.97 6.72 -24.40
C ASP A 3 7.90 5.64 -24.56
N PRO A 4 8.16 4.38 -24.17
CA PRO A 4 7.19 3.28 -24.28
C PRO A 4 5.94 3.51 -23.45
N ASN A 5 5.97 4.48 -22.54
CA ASN A 5 4.84 4.90 -21.71
C ASN A 5 4.10 6.12 -22.27
N ALA A 6 4.55 6.73 -23.36
CA ALA A 6 3.82 7.83 -24.00
C ALA A 6 2.45 7.36 -24.46
N LEU A 7 1.40 8.12 -24.18
CA LEU A 7 0.03 7.86 -24.62
C LEU A 7 -0.28 8.67 -25.87
N ASP A 8 -0.91 8.03 -26.85
CA ASP A 8 -1.42 8.74 -28.03
C ASP A 8 -2.70 9.52 -27.66
N GLN A 9 -2.54 10.83 -27.50
CA GLN A 9 -3.65 11.72 -27.16
C GLN A 9 -4.73 11.72 -28.24
N ALA A 10 -4.37 11.63 -29.52
CA ALA A 10 -5.33 11.68 -30.62
C ALA A 10 -6.23 10.44 -30.66
N ALA A 11 -5.69 9.28 -30.31
CA ALA A 11 -6.47 8.05 -30.19
C ALA A 11 -7.28 7.98 -28.89
N LEU A 12 -6.71 8.54 -27.78
CA LEU A 12 -7.34 8.45 -26.46
C LEU A 12 -8.50 9.43 -26.27
N ALA A 13 -8.41 10.65 -26.82
CA ALA A 13 -9.42 11.69 -26.63
C ALA A 13 -10.85 11.24 -27.05
N PRO A 14 -11.10 10.79 -28.29
CA PRO A 14 -12.45 10.37 -28.70
C PRO A 14 -12.95 9.13 -27.94
N TYR A 15 -12.04 8.25 -27.51
CA TYR A 15 -12.39 7.11 -26.69
C TYR A 15 -12.91 7.53 -25.31
N LEU A 16 -12.22 8.46 -24.64
CA LEU A 16 -12.62 8.97 -23.32
C LEU A 16 -13.94 9.74 -23.40
N GLU A 17 -14.11 10.58 -24.40
CA GLU A 17 -15.36 11.33 -24.62
C GLU A 17 -16.58 10.41 -24.81
N ALA A 18 -16.40 9.26 -25.46
CA ALA A 18 -17.45 8.29 -25.66
C ALA A 18 -17.74 7.40 -24.44
N ARG A 19 -16.79 7.25 -23.51
CA ARG A 19 -16.84 6.23 -22.44
C ARG A 19 -16.84 6.78 -21.02
N VAL A 20 -16.31 7.97 -20.81
CA VAL A 20 -16.23 8.59 -19.48
C VAL A 20 -17.33 9.63 -19.35
N PRO A 21 -18.34 9.42 -18.48
CA PRO A 21 -19.46 10.36 -18.36
C PRO A 21 -18.99 11.78 -18.01
N GLY A 22 -19.41 12.75 -18.82
CA GLY A 22 -19.07 14.16 -18.63
C GLY A 22 -17.65 14.57 -19.05
N PHE A 23 -16.84 13.65 -19.57
CA PHE A 23 -15.52 13.97 -20.10
C PHE A 23 -15.64 14.60 -21.50
N HIS A 24 -14.98 15.73 -21.70
CA HIS A 24 -14.87 16.35 -23.02
C HIS A 24 -13.59 17.19 -23.16
N GLU A 25 -13.06 17.23 -24.36
CA GLU A 25 -11.91 17.99 -24.81
C GLU A 25 -10.65 17.74 -23.97
N LEU A 26 -9.93 16.66 -24.29
CA LEU A 26 -8.64 16.32 -23.68
C LEU A 26 -7.58 17.33 -24.13
N LEU A 27 -7.09 18.15 -23.20
CA LEU A 27 -6.12 19.21 -23.43
C LEU A 27 -4.68 18.75 -23.26
N GLY A 28 -4.43 17.80 -22.34
CA GLY A 28 -3.08 17.32 -22.06
C GLY A 28 -3.04 16.04 -21.23
N ILE A 29 -1.90 15.34 -21.36
CA ILE A 29 -1.58 14.13 -20.63
C ILE A 29 -0.21 14.30 -20.01
N GLU A 30 -0.09 14.13 -18.69
CA GLU A 30 1.17 14.20 -17.97
C GLU A 30 1.36 12.94 -17.12
N LYS A 31 2.51 12.27 -17.24
CA LYS A 31 2.82 11.09 -16.42
C LYS A 31 3.30 11.54 -15.05
N PHE A 32 2.72 10.98 -13.99
CA PHE A 32 3.25 11.18 -12.64
C PHE A 32 4.65 10.56 -12.51
N LYS A 33 5.53 11.28 -11.81
CA LYS A 33 6.91 10.81 -11.53
C LYS A 33 6.96 9.77 -10.42
N SER A 34 5.95 9.74 -9.54
CA SER A 34 5.77 8.76 -8.47
C SER A 34 4.92 7.58 -8.97
N GLY A 35 5.10 6.41 -8.34
CA GLY A 35 4.39 5.18 -8.73
C GLY A 35 5.25 4.31 -9.65
N GLN A 36 5.76 3.18 -9.10
CA GLN A 36 6.72 2.33 -9.81
C GLN A 36 6.07 1.13 -10.52
N SER A 37 4.87 0.72 -10.08
CA SER A 37 4.23 -0.50 -10.56
C SER A 37 3.38 -0.26 -11.81
N ASN A 38 2.36 0.59 -11.71
CA ASN A 38 1.42 0.86 -12.80
C ASN A 38 1.56 2.32 -13.27
N PRO A 39 1.86 2.56 -14.56
CA PRO A 39 1.96 3.92 -15.10
C PRO A 39 0.67 4.71 -14.85
N THR A 40 0.81 5.86 -14.22
CA THR A 40 -0.30 6.72 -13.82
C THR A 40 -0.12 8.10 -14.45
N TYR A 41 -1.21 8.65 -14.99
CA TYR A 41 -1.21 9.88 -15.77
C TYR A 41 -2.28 10.84 -15.26
N LEU A 42 -1.93 12.12 -15.19
CA LEU A 42 -2.88 13.20 -15.07
C LEU A 42 -3.45 13.51 -16.47
N LEU A 43 -4.75 13.48 -16.59
CA LEU A 43 -5.47 13.96 -17.76
C LEU A 43 -6.07 15.32 -17.44
N THR A 44 -5.69 16.33 -18.20
CA THR A 44 -6.30 17.66 -18.14
C THR A 44 -7.27 17.80 -19.30
N ALA A 45 -8.54 18.00 -18.99
CA ALA A 45 -9.60 18.19 -19.96
C ALA A 45 -10.35 19.48 -19.67
N ARG A 46 -11.13 20.00 -20.62
CA ARG A 46 -12.00 21.16 -20.39
C ARG A 46 -13.05 20.87 -19.30
N SER A 47 -13.47 19.62 -19.19
CA SER A 47 -14.42 19.15 -18.18
C SER A 47 -13.84 18.98 -16.77
N GLY A 48 -12.51 19.06 -16.60
CA GLY A 48 -11.85 18.89 -15.31
C GLY A 48 -10.55 18.10 -15.38
N ARG A 49 -10.08 17.65 -14.24
CA ARG A 49 -8.87 16.82 -14.10
C ARG A 49 -9.24 15.39 -13.71
N TYR A 50 -8.55 14.44 -14.34
CA TYR A 50 -8.78 13.01 -14.13
C TYR A 50 -7.44 12.29 -13.99
N VAL A 51 -7.49 11.07 -13.46
CA VAL A 51 -6.31 10.20 -13.39
C VAL A 51 -6.59 8.95 -14.22
N LEU A 52 -5.66 8.62 -15.13
CA LEU A 52 -5.63 7.36 -15.86
C LEU A 52 -4.51 6.48 -15.29
N ARG A 53 -4.85 5.27 -14.83
CA ARG A 53 -3.87 4.27 -14.38
C ARG A 53 -3.94 3.05 -15.27
N ALA A 54 -2.81 2.67 -15.87
CA ALA A 54 -2.74 1.63 -16.89
C ALA A 54 -1.79 0.50 -16.48
N LYS A 55 -2.01 -0.69 -17.01
CA LYS A 55 -0.99 -1.74 -16.98
C LYS A 55 0.30 -1.24 -17.66
N PRO A 56 1.49 -1.67 -17.21
CA PRO A 56 2.73 -1.39 -17.94
C PRO A 56 2.68 -1.97 -19.36
N PRO A 57 3.45 -1.43 -20.31
CA PRO A 57 3.61 -2.03 -21.63
C PRO A 57 4.42 -3.33 -21.55
N GLY A 58 4.23 -4.23 -22.52
CA GLY A 58 5.00 -5.46 -22.67
C GLY A 58 4.33 -6.71 -22.08
N GLN A 59 5.06 -7.81 -22.04
CA GLN A 59 4.57 -9.07 -21.48
C GLN A 59 4.63 -9.04 -19.95
N LEU A 60 3.50 -9.23 -19.30
CA LEU A 60 3.35 -9.20 -17.86
C LEU A 60 3.07 -10.59 -17.30
N LEU A 61 3.49 -10.83 -16.07
CA LEU A 61 3.06 -12.02 -15.33
C LEU A 61 1.54 -11.95 -15.09
N LYS A 62 0.82 -13.04 -15.25
CA LYS A 62 -0.65 -13.11 -15.15
C LYS A 62 -1.25 -12.52 -13.87
N SER A 63 -0.50 -12.54 -12.76
CA SER A 63 -0.94 -12.05 -11.45
C SER A 63 -0.40 -10.67 -11.07
N ALA A 64 0.37 -10.01 -11.94
CA ALA A 64 0.92 -8.68 -11.70
C ALA A 64 0.08 -7.62 -12.40
N HIS A 65 0.11 -6.39 -11.86
CA HIS A 65 -0.47 -5.21 -12.52
C HIS A 65 -1.99 -5.33 -12.82
N GLN A 66 -2.75 -5.83 -11.84
CA GLN A 66 -4.19 -6.08 -11.98
C GLN A 66 -5.00 -4.80 -11.73
N VAL A 67 -4.98 -3.85 -12.67
CA VAL A 67 -5.72 -2.56 -12.58
C VAL A 67 -7.25 -2.74 -12.49
N ASP A 68 -7.78 -3.83 -13.02
CA ASP A 68 -9.18 -4.23 -12.88
C ASP A 68 -9.56 -4.55 -11.42
N ARG A 69 -8.63 -5.12 -10.63
CA ARG A 69 -8.83 -5.36 -9.20
C ARG A 69 -8.85 -4.05 -8.42
N GLU A 70 -7.93 -3.13 -8.71
CA GLU A 70 -7.92 -1.79 -8.11
C GLU A 70 -9.24 -1.05 -8.38
N TYR A 71 -9.69 -1.04 -9.64
CA TYR A 71 -10.98 -0.47 -10.04
C TYR A 71 -12.14 -1.10 -9.27
N ARG A 72 -12.18 -2.45 -9.18
CA ARG A 72 -13.25 -3.18 -8.50
C ARG A 72 -13.34 -2.81 -7.02
N VAL A 73 -12.22 -2.72 -6.32
CA VAL A 73 -12.18 -2.33 -4.90
C VAL A 73 -12.69 -0.91 -4.70
N MET A 74 -12.15 0.07 -5.43
CA MET A 74 -12.58 1.47 -5.29
C MET A 74 -14.06 1.63 -5.62
N ARG A 75 -14.54 0.94 -6.65
CA ARG A 75 -15.97 0.96 -6.99
C ARG A 75 -16.85 0.40 -5.86
N ALA A 76 -16.40 -0.68 -5.23
CA ALA A 76 -17.12 -1.30 -4.10
C ALA A 76 -17.10 -0.40 -2.85
N LEU A 77 -15.99 0.28 -2.59
CA LEU A 77 -15.83 1.17 -1.44
C LEU A 77 -16.56 2.51 -1.58
N ALA A 78 -16.97 2.91 -2.78
CA ALA A 78 -17.60 4.21 -3.04
C ALA A 78 -18.89 4.45 -2.23
N ALA A 79 -19.58 3.40 -1.78
CA ALA A 79 -20.78 3.47 -0.95
C ALA A 79 -20.49 3.24 0.55
N THR A 80 -19.24 3.23 0.97
CA THR A 80 -18.81 2.97 2.35
C THR A 80 -18.23 4.22 3.01
N ALA A 81 -17.83 4.11 4.28
CA ALA A 81 -17.14 5.19 4.99
C ALA A 81 -15.66 5.34 4.60
N VAL A 82 -15.13 4.48 3.73
CA VAL A 82 -13.73 4.54 3.28
C VAL A 82 -13.63 5.50 2.10
N PRO A 83 -12.88 6.62 2.23
CA PRO A 83 -12.75 7.56 1.13
C PRO A 83 -11.86 6.97 0.03
N VAL A 84 -12.38 6.95 -1.20
CA VAL A 84 -11.65 6.51 -2.40
C VAL A 84 -11.95 7.45 -3.56
N PRO A 85 -11.03 7.60 -4.53
CA PRO A 85 -11.36 8.30 -5.77
C PRO A 85 -12.55 7.64 -6.47
N ARG A 86 -13.46 8.44 -6.98
CA ARG A 86 -14.56 7.90 -7.79
C ARG A 86 -14.01 7.36 -9.10
N VAL A 87 -14.18 6.07 -9.35
CA VAL A 87 -13.80 5.43 -10.60
C VAL A 87 -14.89 5.63 -11.64
N LEU A 88 -14.51 5.98 -12.86
CA LEU A 88 -15.41 6.43 -13.93
C LEU A 88 -15.52 5.40 -15.05
N HIS A 89 -14.40 4.77 -15.43
CA HIS A 89 -14.34 3.85 -16.54
C HIS A 89 -13.22 2.83 -16.35
N LEU A 90 -13.46 1.58 -16.72
CA LEU A 90 -12.47 0.53 -16.88
C LEU A 90 -12.48 0.08 -18.34
N SER A 91 -11.32 0.16 -18.99
CA SER A 91 -11.14 -0.35 -20.36
C SER A 91 -10.81 -1.85 -20.36
N ASP A 92 -10.92 -2.46 -21.51
CA ASP A 92 -10.39 -3.78 -21.81
C ASP A 92 -8.99 -3.72 -22.48
N GLU A 93 -8.45 -4.87 -22.86
CA GLU A 93 -7.16 -4.97 -23.55
C GLU A 93 -7.21 -4.42 -25.01
N GLY A 94 -8.40 -4.28 -25.59
CA GLY A 94 -8.64 -3.68 -26.92
C GLY A 94 -8.70 -2.16 -26.91
N SER A 95 -8.30 -1.51 -25.83
CA SER A 95 -8.30 -0.06 -25.67
C SER A 95 -7.36 0.66 -26.66
N PRO A 96 -7.56 1.96 -26.92
CA PRO A 96 -6.74 2.72 -27.88
C PRO A 96 -5.26 2.81 -27.51
N ILE A 97 -4.90 2.50 -26.26
CA ILE A 97 -3.49 2.45 -25.82
C ILE A 97 -2.92 1.02 -25.82
N GLY A 98 -3.67 0.03 -26.32
CA GLY A 98 -3.25 -1.37 -26.44
C GLY A 98 -3.04 -2.12 -25.12
N ARG A 99 -3.60 -1.60 -24.02
CA ARG A 99 -3.51 -2.20 -22.68
C ARG A 99 -4.67 -1.73 -21.80
N MET A 100 -5.04 -2.55 -20.84
CA MET A 100 -6.09 -2.22 -19.88
C MET A 100 -5.71 -1.03 -19.03
N PHE A 101 -6.67 -0.14 -18.78
CA PHE A 101 -6.54 0.99 -17.86
C PHE A 101 -7.88 1.32 -17.20
N TYR A 102 -7.84 2.09 -16.14
CA TYR A 102 -9.03 2.74 -15.61
C TYR A 102 -8.86 4.25 -15.50
N VAL A 103 -9.98 4.94 -15.45
CA VAL A 103 -10.04 6.39 -15.23
C VAL A 103 -10.80 6.65 -13.94
N MET A 104 -10.28 7.57 -13.14
CA MET A 104 -10.89 8.03 -11.90
C MET A 104 -10.81 9.56 -11.80
N ASP A 105 -11.59 10.14 -10.90
CA ASP A 105 -11.47 11.57 -10.58
C ASP A 105 -10.08 11.87 -10.04
N PHE A 106 -9.56 13.06 -10.38
CA PHE A 106 -8.40 13.61 -9.70
C PHE A 106 -8.83 14.18 -8.35
N VAL A 107 -8.26 13.66 -7.27
CA VAL A 107 -8.56 14.15 -5.92
C VAL A 107 -7.49 15.15 -5.51
N GLU A 108 -7.92 16.38 -5.21
CA GLU A 108 -7.04 17.42 -4.69
C GLU A 108 -6.81 17.23 -3.19
N GLY A 109 -5.59 17.51 -2.74
CA GLY A 109 -5.24 17.45 -1.33
C GLY A 109 -3.74 17.37 -1.08
N ARG A 110 -3.39 17.12 0.17
CA ARG A 110 -2.00 16.98 0.63
C ARG A 110 -1.63 15.51 0.76
N ILE A 111 -0.42 15.17 0.32
CA ILE A 111 0.19 13.85 0.57
C ILE A 111 1.44 14.10 1.42
N PHE A 112 1.53 13.44 2.56
CA PHE A 112 2.68 13.51 3.44
C PHE A 112 3.64 12.36 3.15
N TRP A 113 4.91 12.68 2.97
CA TRP A 113 5.95 11.71 2.65
C TRP A 113 6.83 11.35 3.84
N ASP A 114 6.92 12.26 4.82
CA ASP A 114 7.69 12.08 6.04
C ASP A 114 6.74 11.81 7.21
N PRO A 115 6.85 10.64 7.89
CA PRO A 115 5.98 10.29 9.00
C PRO A 115 6.14 11.19 10.24
N ALA A 116 7.24 11.95 10.33
CA ALA A 116 7.41 12.97 11.36
C ALA A 116 6.55 14.23 11.10
N LEU A 117 5.96 14.33 9.88
CA LEU A 117 5.08 15.42 9.46
C LEU A 117 5.71 16.81 9.68
N PRO A 118 6.88 17.11 9.08
CA PRO A 118 7.52 18.42 9.24
C PRO A 118 6.67 19.56 8.66
N GLU A 119 5.78 19.27 7.70
CA GLU A 119 4.90 20.23 7.06
C GLU A 119 3.67 20.58 7.91
N ALA A 120 3.42 19.84 9.00
CA ALA A 120 2.27 20.11 9.87
C ALA A 120 2.48 21.40 10.69
N SER A 121 1.41 22.14 10.89
CA SER A 121 1.38 23.43 11.62
C SER A 121 1.74 23.32 13.10
N GLY A 122 1.72 22.11 13.67
CA GLY A 122 2.07 21.83 15.07
C GLY A 122 1.66 20.44 15.53
N ASN A 123 1.86 20.18 16.82
CA ASN A 123 1.60 18.88 17.44
C ASN A 123 0.14 18.43 17.33
N ALA A 124 -0.80 19.38 17.43
CA ALA A 124 -2.22 19.07 17.32
C ALA A 124 -2.59 18.53 15.92
N GLU A 125 -2.03 19.13 14.86
CA GLU A 125 -2.25 18.62 13.51
C GLU A 125 -1.58 17.27 13.29
N ARG A 126 -0.35 17.06 13.79
CA ARG A 126 0.32 15.76 13.72
C ARG A 126 -0.50 14.65 14.37
N ALA A 127 -0.97 14.89 15.58
CA ALA A 127 -1.84 13.95 16.29
C ALA A 127 -3.13 13.67 15.52
N ALA A 128 -3.77 14.70 14.95
CA ALA A 128 -4.99 14.56 14.19
C ALA A 128 -4.81 13.81 12.87
N VAL A 129 -3.66 13.96 12.17
CA VAL A 129 -3.31 13.17 10.98
C VAL A 129 -3.23 11.69 11.33
N TYR A 130 -2.53 11.31 12.40
CA TYR A 130 -2.44 9.91 12.84
C TYR A 130 -3.77 9.36 13.33
N ASP A 131 -4.60 10.19 13.96
CA ASP A 131 -5.95 9.79 14.37
C ASP A 131 -6.85 9.53 13.15
N ALA A 132 -6.77 10.38 12.11
CA ALA A 132 -7.49 10.18 10.86
C ALA A 132 -7.03 8.91 10.11
N MET A 133 -5.72 8.62 10.11
CA MET A 133 -5.20 7.37 9.57
C MET A 133 -5.78 6.16 10.29
N ASN A 134 -5.77 6.17 11.62
CA ASN A 134 -6.31 5.11 12.45
C ASN A 134 -7.82 4.91 12.22
N ALA A 135 -8.58 6.01 12.17
CA ALA A 135 -10.02 5.96 11.94
C ALA A 135 -10.36 5.39 10.55
N THR A 136 -9.62 5.81 9.51
CA THR A 136 -9.84 5.31 8.15
C THR A 136 -9.47 3.84 8.01
N LEU A 137 -8.38 3.39 8.65
CA LEU A 137 -8.01 1.98 8.67
C LEU A 137 -9.06 1.13 9.40
N ALA A 138 -9.57 1.62 10.54
CA ALA A 138 -10.63 0.94 11.28
C ALA A 138 -11.93 0.86 10.46
N ALA A 139 -12.27 1.92 9.72
CA ALA A 139 -13.41 1.94 8.80
C ALA A 139 -13.24 0.94 7.65
N LEU A 140 -12.04 0.87 7.06
CA LEU A 140 -11.72 -0.11 6.02
C LEU A 140 -11.94 -1.55 6.51
N HIS A 141 -11.41 -1.87 7.68
CA HIS A 141 -11.55 -3.21 8.25
C HIS A 141 -12.96 -3.52 8.78
N ALA A 142 -13.84 -2.50 8.86
CA ALA A 142 -15.25 -2.65 9.23
C ALA A 142 -16.16 -2.89 8.02
N VAL A 143 -15.65 -2.77 6.79
CA VAL A 143 -16.43 -2.99 5.58
C VAL A 143 -16.97 -4.41 5.57
N ASP A 144 -18.28 -4.55 5.40
CA ASP A 144 -18.91 -5.83 5.10
C ASP A 144 -18.55 -6.21 3.65
N VAL A 145 -17.61 -7.14 3.52
CA VAL A 145 -17.06 -7.53 2.20
C VAL A 145 -18.08 -8.24 1.32
N GLU A 146 -19.07 -8.92 1.90
CA GLU A 146 -20.14 -9.58 1.14
C GLU A 146 -21.14 -8.53 0.64
N ALA A 147 -21.60 -7.63 1.50
CA ALA A 147 -22.50 -6.55 1.13
C ALA A 147 -21.87 -5.59 0.10
N ALA A 148 -20.55 -5.39 0.16
CA ALA A 148 -19.79 -4.61 -0.82
C ALA A 148 -19.52 -5.34 -2.15
N GLY A 149 -19.94 -6.60 -2.29
CA GLY A 149 -19.70 -7.40 -3.49
C GLY A 149 -18.25 -7.85 -3.67
N LEU A 150 -17.48 -7.91 -2.57
CA LEU A 150 -16.07 -8.31 -2.54
C LEU A 150 -15.85 -9.71 -1.98
N GLY A 151 -16.89 -10.50 -1.67
CA GLY A 151 -16.75 -11.85 -1.11
C GLY A 151 -15.83 -12.79 -1.91
N GLY A 152 -15.82 -12.66 -3.24
CA GLY A 152 -14.88 -13.37 -4.13
C GLY A 152 -13.58 -12.63 -4.44
N PHE A 153 -13.23 -11.56 -3.71
CA PHE A 153 -12.06 -10.73 -4.02
C PHE A 153 -10.74 -11.34 -3.58
N GLY A 154 -10.76 -12.25 -2.64
CA GLY A 154 -9.60 -12.98 -2.13
C GLY A 154 -10.00 -14.34 -1.59
N ARG A 155 -9.02 -15.07 -1.09
CA ARG A 155 -9.23 -16.39 -0.48
C ARG A 155 -9.38 -16.23 1.04
N PRO A 156 -10.52 -16.56 1.65
CA PRO A 156 -10.71 -16.44 3.09
C PRO A 156 -9.92 -17.52 3.85
N GLY A 157 -9.74 -17.32 5.15
CA GLY A 157 -9.12 -18.25 6.11
C GLY A 157 -7.61 -18.41 5.98
N SER A 158 -6.95 -18.81 7.04
CA SER A 158 -5.50 -19.08 7.15
C SER A 158 -4.62 -18.03 6.47
N TYR A 159 -4.96 -16.75 6.67
CA TYR A 159 -4.29 -15.66 5.95
C TYR A 159 -2.77 -15.64 6.21
N PHE A 160 -2.36 -15.65 7.48
CA PHE A 160 -0.95 -15.55 7.83
C PHE A 160 -0.16 -16.78 7.40
N GLU A 161 -0.72 -18.00 7.55
CA GLU A 161 -0.10 -19.24 7.09
C GLU A 161 0.21 -19.19 5.58
N ARG A 162 -0.79 -18.82 4.77
CA ARG A 162 -0.62 -18.70 3.31
C ARG A 162 0.37 -17.60 2.92
N GLN A 163 0.33 -16.47 3.62
CA GLN A 163 1.24 -15.36 3.32
C GLN A 163 2.67 -15.70 3.74
N LEU A 164 2.87 -16.35 4.90
CA LEU A 164 4.18 -16.79 5.34
C LEU A 164 4.77 -17.77 4.33
N ALA A 165 4.03 -18.79 3.94
CA ALA A 165 4.48 -19.78 2.95
C ALA A 165 4.82 -19.12 1.60
N ARG A 166 3.97 -18.20 1.13
CA ARG A 166 4.20 -17.46 -0.12
C ARG A 166 5.47 -16.62 -0.08
N TRP A 167 5.63 -15.79 0.96
CA TRP A 167 6.76 -14.88 1.06
C TRP A 167 8.06 -15.61 1.36
N THR A 168 8.02 -16.70 2.14
CA THR A 168 9.17 -17.59 2.33
C THR A 168 9.63 -18.19 0.99
N SER A 169 8.70 -18.72 0.20
CA SER A 169 9.02 -19.26 -1.14
C SER A 169 9.63 -18.18 -2.06
N GLN A 170 9.07 -16.97 -2.07
CA GLN A 170 9.61 -15.87 -2.88
C GLN A 170 10.98 -15.40 -2.40
N TYR A 171 11.19 -15.30 -1.09
CA TYR A 171 12.48 -14.97 -0.50
C TYR A 171 13.53 -16.00 -0.90
N ARG A 172 13.26 -17.29 -0.69
CA ARG A 172 14.18 -18.38 -1.04
C ARG A 172 14.54 -18.40 -2.54
N ALA A 173 13.57 -18.15 -3.40
CA ALA A 173 13.78 -18.08 -4.85
C ALA A 173 14.63 -16.86 -5.28
N SER A 174 14.70 -15.83 -4.45
CA SER A 174 15.41 -14.57 -4.73
C SER A 174 16.68 -14.38 -3.90
N GLU A 175 17.09 -15.35 -3.08
CA GLU A 175 18.29 -15.25 -2.25
C GLU A 175 19.53 -14.93 -3.08
N THR A 176 20.35 -14.00 -2.58
CA THR A 176 21.63 -13.59 -3.17
C THR A 176 22.82 -13.91 -2.25
N GLY A 177 22.53 -14.36 -1.03
CA GLY A 177 23.46 -14.76 0.00
C GLY A 177 22.71 -15.10 1.27
N ALA A 178 23.35 -15.77 2.21
CA ALA A 178 22.73 -16.14 3.50
C ALA A 178 22.54 -14.90 4.38
N VAL A 179 21.32 -14.75 4.91
CA VAL A 179 20.97 -13.73 5.93
C VAL A 179 20.41 -14.49 7.14
N ALA A 180 21.27 -14.71 8.16
CA ALA A 180 20.94 -15.54 9.33
C ALA A 180 19.68 -15.06 10.07
N ASP A 181 19.47 -13.73 10.14
CA ASP A 181 18.28 -13.15 10.78
C ASP A 181 16.98 -13.50 10.00
N MET A 182 17.03 -13.61 8.67
CA MET A 182 15.89 -14.07 7.89
C MET A 182 15.55 -15.53 8.16
N ASP A 183 16.55 -16.40 8.26
CA ASP A 183 16.34 -17.83 8.59
C ASP A 183 15.74 -17.99 9.98
N ARG A 184 16.29 -17.26 10.97
CA ARG A 184 15.78 -17.22 12.33
C ARG A 184 14.35 -16.72 12.40
N LEU A 185 14.07 -15.63 11.67
CA LEU A 185 12.75 -14.99 11.65
C LEU A 185 11.69 -15.91 11.02
N ILE A 186 12.01 -16.59 9.91
CA ILE A 186 11.12 -17.57 9.29
C ILE A 186 10.78 -18.68 10.28
N ALA A 187 11.80 -19.29 10.91
CA ALA A 187 11.60 -20.36 11.89
C ALA A 187 10.75 -19.90 13.09
N TRP A 188 11.00 -18.69 13.59
CA TRP A 188 10.22 -18.12 14.70
C TRP A 188 8.75 -17.88 14.31
N LEU A 189 8.49 -17.32 13.11
CA LEU A 189 7.14 -17.07 12.61
C LEU A 189 6.36 -18.38 12.42
N GLU A 190 7.01 -19.44 11.93
CA GLU A 190 6.39 -20.77 11.83
C GLU A 190 6.02 -21.34 13.20
N ALA A 191 6.92 -21.21 14.18
CA ALA A 191 6.70 -21.75 15.54
C ALA A 191 5.68 -20.95 16.36
N ASN A 192 5.48 -19.66 16.06
CA ASN A 192 4.60 -18.76 16.81
C ASN A 192 3.36 -18.33 16.01
N MET A 193 3.01 -19.08 14.97
CA MET A 193 1.82 -18.80 14.14
C MET A 193 0.56 -18.80 15.00
N PRO A 194 -0.21 -17.68 15.06
CA PRO A 194 -1.46 -17.66 15.79
C PRO A 194 -2.49 -18.57 15.11
N ALA A 195 -3.36 -19.16 15.92
CA ALA A 195 -4.52 -19.89 15.39
C ALA A 195 -5.38 -18.96 14.51
N ASP A 196 -5.89 -19.49 13.43
CA ASP A 196 -6.84 -18.74 12.58
C ASP A 196 -8.14 -18.49 13.37
N ASP A 197 -8.45 -17.24 13.63
CA ASP A 197 -9.64 -16.82 14.37
C ASP A 197 -10.86 -16.59 13.45
N GLY A 198 -10.72 -16.90 12.16
CA GLY A 198 -11.78 -16.78 11.16
C GLY A 198 -12.09 -15.33 10.74
N ARG A 199 -11.36 -14.34 11.23
CA ARG A 199 -11.58 -12.94 10.82
C ARG A 199 -11.19 -12.73 9.37
N VAL A 200 -12.12 -12.13 8.63
CA VAL A 200 -11.92 -11.74 7.24
C VAL A 200 -12.27 -10.26 7.10
N SER A 201 -11.36 -9.48 6.58
CA SER A 201 -11.56 -8.07 6.23
C SER A 201 -10.96 -7.76 4.88
N LEU A 202 -11.35 -6.64 4.30
CA LEU A 202 -10.62 -6.09 3.18
C LEU A 202 -9.31 -5.51 3.70
N ALA A 203 -8.20 -6.14 3.35
CA ALA A 203 -6.86 -5.63 3.64
C ALA A 203 -6.36 -4.79 2.46
N HIS A 204 -5.76 -3.64 2.75
CA HIS A 204 -5.13 -2.78 1.77
C HIS A 204 -3.81 -3.39 1.26
N GLY A 205 -3.03 -3.92 2.18
CA GLY A 205 -1.75 -4.55 1.89
C GLY A 205 -0.55 -3.60 1.81
N ASP A 206 -0.77 -2.30 1.70
CA ASP A 206 0.27 -1.24 1.73
C ASP A 206 -0.30 0.05 2.36
N TYR A 207 -0.98 -0.07 3.50
CA TYR A 207 -1.60 1.08 4.16
C TYR A 207 -0.53 1.92 4.87
N ARG A 208 -0.21 3.06 4.29
CA ARG A 208 0.82 3.98 4.79
C ARG A 208 0.52 5.43 4.36
N LEU A 209 1.21 6.36 5.02
CA LEU A 209 0.95 7.79 4.96
C LEU A 209 0.93 8.35 3.52
N ASP A 210 1.89 7.96 2.70
CA ASP A 210 2.06 8.42 1.32
C ASP A 210 1.05 7.83 0.32
N ASN A 211 0.23 6.85 0.76
CA ASN A 211 -0.92 6.34 0.02
C ASN A 211 -2.25 7.00 0.42
N LEU A 212 -2.20 8.09 1.19
CA LEU A 212 -3.37 8.81 1.70
C LEU A 212 -3.37 10.26 1.22
N ILE A 213 -4.47 10.71 0.66
CA ILE A 213 -4.69 12.13 0.36
C ILE A 213 -5.50 12.75 1.49
N PHE A 214 -4.94 13.79 2.09
CA PHE A 214 -5.62 14.60 3.11
C PHE A 214 -6.23 15.85 2.48
N ALA A 215 -7.32 16.36 3.04
CA ALA A 215 -7.87 17.64 2.63
C ALA A 215 -6.84 18.77 2.78
N ALA A 216 -6.98 19.83 1.99
CA ALA A 216 -6.01 20.91 1.97
C ALA A 216 -5.86 21.60 3.33
N GLU A 217 -6.98 21.86 4.01
CA GLU A 217 -7.05 22.65 5.24
C GLU A 217 -7.31 21.83 6.50
N GLU A 218 -7.61 20.53 6.37
CA GLU A 218 -8.02 19.67 7.48
C GLU A 218 -7.22 18.36 7.50
N PRO A 219 -6.94 17.78 8.67
CA PRO A 219 -6.30 16.46 8.77
C PRO A 219 -7.31 15.32 8.50
N ARG A 220 -8.18 15.48 7.51
CA ARG A 220 -9.21 14.51 7.10
C ARG A 220 -8.76 13.82 5.81
N ILE A 221 -8.76 12.50 5.78
CA ILE A 221 -8.46 11.74 4.59
C ILE A 221 -9.61 11.85 3.58
N VAL A 222 -9.30 12.21 2.35
CA VAL A 222 -10.24 12.37 1.25
C VAL A 222 -10.07 11.30 0.19
N ALA A 223 -8.95 10.58 0.17
CA ALA A 223 -8.77 9.38 -0.65
C ALA A 223 -7.70 8.45 -0.08
N VAL A 224 -7.97 7.15 -0.18
CA VAL A 224 -6.99 6.06 -0.01
C VAL A 224 -6.63 5.58 -1.40
N LEU A 225 -5.33 5.52 -1.69
CA LEU A 225 -4.75 5.19 -3.00
C LEU A 225 -4.00 3.85 -2.96
N ASP A 226 -3.64 3.35 -4.13
CA ASP A 226 -2.74 2.21 -4.36
C ASP A 226 -3.27 0.87 -3.82
N TRP A 227 -4.38 0.44 -4.37
CA TRP A 227 -5.09 -0.80 -4.02
C TRP A 227 -4.51 -2.06 -4.69
N GLU A 228 -3.34 -1.99 -5.31
CA GLU A 228 -2.77 -3.12 -6.09
C GLU A 228 -2.49 -4.37 -5.25
N LEU A 229 -2.17 -4.20 -3.95
CA LEU A 229 -1.90 -5.30 -3.02
C LEU A 229 -3.14 -5.73 -2.21
N SER A 230 -4.28 -5.10 -2.45
CA SER A 230 -5.49 -5.36 -1.68
C SER A 230 -6.03 -6.79 -1.89
N THR A 231 -6.56 -7.34 -0.80
CA THR A 231 -7.12 -8.70 -0.79
C THR A 231 -8.07 -8.90 0.40
N LEU A 232 -8.80 -10.00 0.40
CA LEU A 232 -9.41 -10.48 1.64
C LEU A 232 -8.31 -11.06 2.54
N GLY A 233 -8.19 -10.52 3.74
CA GLY A 233 -7.13 -10.88 4.67
C GLY A 233 -7.50 -10.60 6.12
N HIS A 234 -6.50 -10.66 6.98
CA HIS A 234 -6.66 -10.38 8.40
C HIS A 234 -6.32 -8.91 8.69
N SER A 235 -7.21 -8.20 9.38
CA SER A 235 -7.07 -6.76 9.69
C SER A 235 -5.75 -6.38 10.38
N PHE A 236 -5.20 -7.28 11.20
CA PHE A 236 -3.96 -7.00 11.91
C PHE A 236 -2.73 -6.98 11.00
N ALA A 237 -2.84 -7.50 9.78
CA ALA A 237 -1.74 -7.40 8.81
C ALA A 237 -1.48 -5.95 8.38
N ASP A 238 -2.54 -5.17 8.12
CA ASP A 238 -2.39 -3.76 7.76
C ASP A 238 -2.05 -2.90 8.97
N LEU A 239 -2.68 -3.17 10.12
CA LEU A 239 -2.37 -2.43 11.35
C LEU A 239 -0.92 -2.60 11.77
N ALA A 240 -0.40 -3.83 11.76
CA ALA A 240 0.99 -4.10 12.10
C ALA A 240 1.96 -3.54 11.04
N TYR A 241 1.59 -3.60 9.76
CA TYR A 241 2.38 -2.98 8.70
C TYR A 241 2.49 -1.47 8.89
N GLN A 242 1.40 -0.80 9.25
CA GLN A 242 1.41 0.61 9.62
C GLN A 242 2.28 0.86 10.87
N CYS A 243 2.11 0.06 11.93
CA CYS A 243 2.84 0.22 13.19
C CYS A 243 4.33 -0.12 13.09
N MET A 244 4.75 -0.92 12.13
CA MET A 244 6.17 -1.16 11.83
C MET A 244 6.95 0.16 11.68
N GLN A 245 6.29 1.22 11.21
CA GLN A 245 6.89 2.54 11.03
C GLN A 245 7.43 3.16 12.32
N TRP A 246 6.85 2.85 13.49
CA TRP A 246 7.34 3.33 14.79
C TRP A 246 8.73 2.80 15.15
N ARG A 247 9.14 1.68 14.54
CA ARG A 247 10.40 0.98 14.81
C ARG A 247 11.45 1.18 13.72
N LEU A 248 11.04 1.50 12.51
CA LEU A 248 11.95 1.83 11.42
C LEU A 248 12.72 3.10 11.74
N PRO A 249 14.07 3.12 11.63
CA PRO A 249 14.86 4.31 11.88
C PRO A 249 14.46 5.46 10.94
N HIS A 250 14.30 6.65 11.49
CA HIS A 250 13.94 7.85 10.70
C HIS A 250 15.00 8.18 9.63
N SER A 251 16.26 7.93 9.95
CA SER A 251 17.41 8.10 9.03
C SER A 251 17.50 7.02 7.94
N SER A 252 16.67 5.98 8.00
CA SER A 252 16.68 4.92 7.00
C SER A 252 16.00 5.35 5.70
N GLY A 253 16.25 4.62 4.63
CA GLY A 253 15.56 4.84 3.35
C GLY A 253 14.03 4.67 3.41
N PHE A 254 13.51 4.06 4.49
CA PHE A 254 12.08 3.89 4.74
C PHE A 254 11.44 5.03 5.53
N ARG A 255 12.23 5.97 6.06
CA ARG A 255 11.77 7.14 6.82
C ARG A 255 10.74 6.77 7.91
N GLY A 256 11.17 5.95 8.88
CA GLY A 256 10.33 5.59 10.02
C GLY A 256 10.26 6.68 11.11
N LEU A 257 9.80 6.29 12.29
CA LEU A 257 9.72 7.14 13.50
C LEU A 257 10.71 6.71 14.58
N GLY A 258 11.52 5.68 14.31
CA GLY A 258 12.53 5.20 15.26
C GLY A 258 13.66 6.21 15.41
N GLY A 259 14.04 6.48 16.67
CA GLY A 259 15.14 7.39 16.99
C GLY A 259 14.78 8.88 17.06
N ILE A 260 13.50 9.25 16.79
CA ILE A 260 13.04 10.64 17.00
C ILE A 260 12.21 10.77 18.28
N ASP A 261 12.19 11.97 18.86
CA ASP A 261 11.35 12.27 20.02
C ASP A 261 9.88 12.49 19.60
N ARG A 262 9.16 11.38 19.51
CA ARG A 262 7.75 11.38 19.09
C ARG A 262 6.85 12.16 20.05
N ALA A 263 7.14 12.10 21.35
CA ALA A 263 6.35 12.81 22.36
C ALA A 263 6.48 14.32 22.20
N ALA A 264 7.69 14.84 21.97
CA ALA A 264 7.91 16.26 21.70
C ALA A 264 7.22 16.72 20.42
N LEU A 265 7.04 15.83 19.44
CA LEU A 265 6.34 16.09 18.19
C LEU A 265 4.80 15.92 18.28
N GLY A 266 4.28 15.47 19.43
CA GLY A 266 2.85 15.19 19.59
C GLY A 266 2.36 13.97 18.79
N LEU A 267 3.25 13.08 18.41
CA LEU A 267 2.90 11.83 17.73
C LEU A 267 2.49 10.77 18.74
N PRO A 268 1.51 9.91 18.43
CA PRO A 268 1.07 8.87 19.34
C PRO A 268 2.18 7.82 19.58
N SER A 269 2.14 7.19 20.76
CA SER A 269 2.89 5.95 20.96
C SER A 269 2.29 4.82 20.11
N GLU A 270 3.04 3.74 19.88
CA GLU A 270 2.52 2.54 19.21
C GLU A 270 1.34 1.96 20.00
N GLU A 271 1.48 1.89 21.33
CA GLU A 271 0.44 1.39 22.24
C GLU A 271 -0.84 2.21 22.13
N ASP A 272 -0.74 3.55 22.16
CA ASP A 272 -1.90 4.44 22.04
C ASP A 272 -2.59 4.29 20.68
N TYR A 273 -1.79 4.14 19.61
CA TYR A 273 -2.31 3.95 18.26
C TYR A 273 -3.06 2.62 18.13
N VAL A 274 -2.50 1.53 18.64
CA VAL A 274 -3.14 0.21 18.65
C VAL A 274 -4.38 0.21 19.54
N ALA A 275 -4.31 0.84 20.73
CA ALA A 275 -5.47 0.96 21.61
C ALA A 275 -6.61 1.78 20.98
N ALA A 276 -6.29 2.85 20.24
CA ALA A 276 -7.28 3.62 19.49
C ALA A 276 -7.96 2.79 18.41
N TYR A 277 -7.20 2.00 17.68
CA TYR A 277 -7.74 1.07 16.69
C TYR A 277 -8.65 0.03 17.35
N CYS A 278 -8.21 -0.59 18.45
CA CYS A 278 -9.02 -1.56 19.18
C CYS A 278 -10.34 -0.97 19.64
N ARG A 279 -10.34 0.24 20.23
CA ARG A 279 -11.59 0.94 20.62
C ARG A 279 -12.53 1.14 19.42
N ARG A 280 -12.04 1.58 18.26
CA ARG A 280 -12.84 1.78 17.04
C ARG A 280 -13.43 0.47 16.50
N ARG A 281 -12.71 -0.63 16.72
CA ARG A 281 -13.12 -1.96 16.25
C ARG A 281 -13.88 -2.79 17.29
N GLY A 282 -14.10 -2.25 18.49
CA GLY A 282 -14.76 -2.98 19.57
C GLY A 282 -13.95 -4.18 20.09
N LEU A 283 -12.62 -4.10 20.04
CA LEU A 283 -11.69 -5.13 20.51
C LEU A 283 -11.18 -4.78 21.90
N SER A 284 -11.02 -5.77 22.78
CA SER A 284 -10.42 -5.61 24.10
C SER A 284 -8.89 -5.46 24.06
N GLY A 285 -8.27 -5.84 22.97
CA GLY A 285 -6.81 -5.82 22.73
C GLY A 285 -6.41 -6.78 21.62
N ILE A 286 -5.11 -6.88 21.38
CA ILE A 286 -4.54 -7.80 20.37
C ILE A 286 -3.52 -8.69 21.06
N GLY A 287 -3.84 -9.98 21.20
CA GLY A 287 -2.89 -10.98 21.69
C GLY A 287 -1.83 -11.31 20.63
N GLY A 288 -0.60 -11.59 21.07
CA GLY A 288 0.49 -11.99 20.16
C GLY A 288 0.91 -10.88 19.19
N TRP A 289 0.83 -9.60 19.62
CA TRP A 289 1.12 -8.45 18.76
C TRP A 289 2.49 -8.52 18.08
N THR A 290 3.49 -9.06 18.79
CA THR A 290 4.84 -9.28 18.28
C THR A 290 4.85 -10.11 16.99
N PHE A 291 4.00 -11.13 16.87
CA PHE A 291 3.90 -11.94 15.66
C PHE A 291 3.53 -11.08 14.44
N PHE A 292 2.53 -10.22 14.57
CA PHE A 292 2.04 -9.41 13.45
C PHE A 292 3.06 -8.36 13.00
N LEU A 293 3.78 -7.77 13.94
CA LEU A 293 4.88 -6.85 13.66
C LEU A 293 6.06 -7.59 12.99
N ALA A 294 6.50 -8.70 13.57
CA ALA A 294 7.60 -9.51 13.02
C ALA A 294 7.27 -10.01 11.61
N PHE A 295 6.02 -10.44 11.39
CA PHE A 295 5.53 -10.81 10.05
C PHE A 295 5.58 -9.63 9.06
N SER A 296 5.25 -8.41 9.49
CA SER A 296 5.29 -7.22 8.64
C SER A 296 6.72 -6.89 8.21
N PHE A 297 7.69 -6.97 9.12
CA PHE A 297 9.12 -6.82 8.81
C PHE A 297 9.60 -7.90 7.85
N PHE A 298 9.28 -9.17 8.14
CA PHE A 298 9.61 -10.30 7.27
C PHE A 298 9.09 -10.11 5.85
N ARG A 299 7.81 -9.77 5.71
CA ARG A 299 7.19 -9.53 4.40
C ARG A 299 7.89 -8.42 3.64
N LEU A 300 8.18 -7.30 4.27
CA LEU A 300 8.88 -6.18 3.64
C LEU A 300 10.32 -6.56 3.26
N ALA A 301 11.04 -7.29 4.11
CA ALA A 301 12.37 -7.81 3.81
C ALA A 301 12.34 -8.75 2.58
N ALA A 302 11.37 -9.66 2.50
CA ALA A 302 11.20 -10.56 1.37
C ALA A 302 10.89 -9.80 0.06
N ILE A 303 10.09 -8.72 0.12
CA ILE A 303 9.84 -7.84 -1.03
C ILE A 303 11.15 -7.16 -1.46
N CYS A 304 11.91 -6.58 -0.53
CA CYS A 304 13.19 -5.93 -0.82
C CYS A 304 14.19 -6.90 -1.44
N GLN A 305 14.27 -8.13 -0.94
CA GLN A 305 15.12 -9.18 -1.52
C GLN A 305 14.75 -9.48 -2.96
N GLY A 306 13.46 -9.60 -3.27
CA GLY A 306 12.98 -9.81 -4.64
C GLY A 306 13.30 -8.63 -5.57
N VAL A 307 13.22 -7.39 -5.08
CA VAL A 307 13.62 -6.19 -5.85
C VAL A 307 15.13 -6.19 -6.09
N TYR A 308 15.92 -6.48 -5.05
CA TYR A 308 17.39 -6.55 -5.13
C TYR A 308 17.83 -7.59 -6.16
N ARG A 309 17.26 -8.80 -6.12
CA ARG A 309 17.57 -9.87 -7.10
C ARG A 309 17.28 -9.43 -8.53
N ARG A 310 16.11 -8.85 -8.80
CA ARG A 310 15.79 -8.33 -10.14
C ARG A 310 16.76 -7.24 -10.60
N ALA A 311 17.26 -6.43 -9.69
CA ALA A 311 18.25 -5.41 -10.02
C ALA A 311 19.59 -6.04 -10.43
N LEU A 312 20.04 -7.08 -9.73
CA LEU A 312 21.24 -7.83 -10.09
C LEU A 312 21.09 -8.57 -11.44
N ASP A 313 19.88 -9.06 -11.73
CA ASP A 313 19.55 -9.71 -13.01
C ASP A 313 19.34 -8.70 -14.17
N GLY A 314 19.51 -7.39 -13.95
CA GLY A 314 19.35 -6.34 -14.96
C GLY A 314 17.90 -5.97 -15.30
N ASN A 315 16.94 -6.43 -14.50
CA ASN A 315 15.50 -6.31 -14.73
C ASN A 315 14.79 -5.34 -13.75
N ALA A 316 15.54 -4.43 -13.10
CA ALA A 316 14.95 -3.48 -12.16
C ALA A 316 14.53 -2.18 -12.84
N SER A 317 13.42 -1.62 -12.36
CA SER A 317 12.95 -0.28 -12.79
C SER A 317 13.88 0.85 -12.33
N ASN A 318 14.68 0.64 -11.27
CA ASN A 318 15.65 1.59 -10.74
C ASN A 318 16.92 0.86 -10.23
N PRO A 319 17.89 0.57 -11.12
CA PRO A 319 19.11 -0.15 -10.73
C PRO A 319 19.98 0.59 -9.71
N GLU A 320 19.94 1.93 -9.70
CA GLU A 320 20.76 2.77 -8.80
C GLU A 320 20.42 2.54 -7.32
N ARG A 321 19.22 2.06 -7.03
CA ARG A 321 18.77 1.73 -5.66
C ARG A 321 18.98 0.25 -5.27
N ALA A 322 19.58 -0.56 -6.13
CA ALA A 322 19.73 -2.00 -5.89
C ALA A 322 20.40 -2.28 -4.53
N GLN A 323 21.53 -1.63 -4.26
CA GLN A 323 22.29 -1.82 -3.03
C GLN A 323 21.45 -1.48 -1.77
N THR A 324 20.69 -0.39 -1.84
CA THR A 324 19.79 0.01 -0.73
C THR A 324 18.76 -1.07 -0.39
N TYR A 325 18.24 -1.79 -1.38
CA TYR A 325 17.31 -2.89 -1.13
C TYR A 325 18.00 -4.11 -0.48
N GLY A 326 19.25 -4.41 -0.85
CA GLY A 326 20.03 -5.47 -0.20
C GLY A 326 20.31 -5.14 1.27
N GLU A 327 20.73 -3.92 1.58
CA GLU A 327 20.93 -3.42 2.95
C GLU A 327 19.63 -3.43 3.75
N ALA A 328 18.51 -3.12 3.12
CA ALA A 328 17.19 -3.14 3.74
C ALA A 328 16.80 -4.54 4.25
N VAL A 329 17.16 -5.61 3.56
CA VAL A 329 16.88 -6.99 4.03
C VAL A 329 17.51 -7.23 5.39
N THR A 330 18.78 -6.88 5.54
CA THR A 330 19.53 -7.05 6.81
C THR A 330 18.97 -6.15 7.91
N LEU A 331 18.66 -4.88 7.59
CA LEU A 331 18.06 -3.95 8.56
C LEU A 331 16.72 -4.48 9.07
N LEU A 332 15.82 -4.84 8.17
CA LEU A 332 14.45 -5.25 8.51
C LEU A 332 14.41 -6.57 9.29
N SER A 333 15.21 -7.56 8.87
CA SER A 333 15.31 -8.82 9.60
C SER A 333 15.94 -8.65 10.97
N GLY A 334 16.98 -7.80 11.12
CA GLY A 334 17.60 -7.47 12.40
C GLY A 334 16.63 -6.79 13.35
N LEU A 335 15.83 -5.81 12.88
CA LEU A 335 14.78 -5.17 13.68
C LEU A 335 13.71 -6.16 14.15
N ALA A 336 13.30 -7.09 13.30
CA ALA A 336 12.37 -8.14 13.68
C ALA A 336 12.97 -9.11 14.71
N CYS A 337 14.24 -9.50 14.56
CA CYS A 337 14.94 -10.36 15.53
C CYS A 337 15.07 -9.67 16.90
N ASN A 338 15.41 -8.38 16.95
CA ASN A 338 15.42 -7.62 18.19
C ASN A 338 14.03 -7.60 18.85
N LEU A 339 12.98 -7.38 18.08
CA LEU A 339 11.61 -7.37 18.58
C LEU A 339 11.19 -8.70 19.21
N ILE A 340 11.54 -9.84 18.59
CA ILE A 340 11.20 -11.16 19.16
C ILE A 340 12.04 -11.48 20.40
N ASP A 341 13.27 -10.96 20.51
CA ASP A 341 14.12 -11.12 21.69
C ASP A 341 13.62 -10.30 22.90
N GLU A 342 13.05 -9.11 22.65
CA GLU A 342 12.44 -8.27 23.70
C GLU A 342 11.21 -8.90 24.34
N THR A 343 10.58 -9.87 23.68
CA THR A 343 9.31 -10.48 24.10
C THR A 343 9.45 -11.96 24.50
N ALA A 344 10.65 -12.53 24.40
CA ALA A 344 10.97 -13.91 24.84
C ALA A 344 11.24 -13.93 26.35
#